data_c8fb95517724f6c26ff2fc4224b4cbec
#
_entry.id   c8fb95517724f6c26ff2fc4224b4cbec
#
_cell.length_a   1.000
_cell.length_b   1.000
_cell.length_c   1.000
_cell.angle_alpha   90.00
_cell.angle_beta   90.00
_cell.angle_gamma   90.00
#
_symmetry.space_group_name_H-M   'P 1'
#
loop_
_entity.id
_entity.type
_entity.pdbx_description
1 polymer ?
#
loop_
_entity_poly.entity_id
_entity_poly.type
_entity_poly.pdbx_seq_one_letter_code
_entity_poly.pdbx_strand_id
1 'polypeptide(L)'
;MDLGQVFTSPVVAKYMVSLLNNDLSSLILDPCFGDGAFINACLDAGFTNITGFEIDRNLFNIVRSNHPQLNLFNDDYLQADERHKYDAIVMNPPYIRQEKIDDLYELGISKKRLRMNPIFAKLPATANMYMYFIIKAIEMLKTNGNLIVIFPSSWLKARSGKTFEEIISKNAIIEKQIHITGEVFQKNALVDVVILCIKKTNRNLNREVLYLRLDNNIITPRIIQNIKKRLIMVPVSFHMYANVRRGLTTGANTIFINPAIKQRNKYVVDIISSPKSINGFSTSAATTDHLLWLHGEKKSFPKCIQEYLCRCEKTVINTQKPKTLFLKLQHSTPWYELSEIDSDGILFSYFVRNDMKFIMNTTNVLARDNFYIIKSHIDKYLLFALLNNLYTFYQLEKSGKKYGAGLLKLQIYDIESLEFPDISNISTHDKEQLIDLAKQMINTNEDMTIKLTMILSKYMNYSFDEIVKDYSTIKRQRLEEK
;
A
#
# COMPACT_ATOMS: atom_id res chain seq x y z
N MET A 1 -6.83 24.30 2.50
CA MET A 1 -7.35 22.97 2.85
C MET A 1 -7.04 22.02 1.70
N ASP A 2 -6.53 20.82 1.97
CA ASP A 2 -6.19 19.83 0.94
C ASP A 2 -7.44 18.99 0.64
N LEU A 3 -8.08 19.24 -0.49
CA LEU A 3 -9.29 18.52 -0.92
C LEU A 3 -8.99 17.21 -1.67
N GLY A 4 -7.74 16.77 -1.71
CA GLY A 4 -7.32 15.54 -2.40
C GLY A 4 -7.60 15.55 -3.90
N GLN A 5 -7.65 16.73 -4.51
CA GLN A 5 -7.96 16.93 -5.93
C GLN A 5 -6.83 16.45 -6.82
N VAL A 6 -7.15 15.60 -7.79
CA VAL A 6 -6.24 15.11 -8.82
C VAL A 6 -6.99 15.22 -10.16
N PHE A 7 -6.53 16.07 -11.06
CA PHE A 7 -7.23 16.34 -12.32
C PHE A 7 -6.88 15.29 -13.37
N THR A 8 -7.92 14.72 -13.98
CA THR A 8 -7.81 13.69 -15.03
C THR A 8 -7.35 14.33 -16.34
N SER A 9 -6.41 13.68 -17.04
CA SER A 9 -6.02 14.17 -18.37
C SER A 9 -7.21 14.07 -19.35
N PRO A 10 -7.34 15.00 -20.32
CA PRO A 10 -8.44 14.99 -21.29
C PRO A 10 -8.54 13.67 -22.08
N VAL A 11 -7.42 13.04 -22.38
CA VAL A 11 -7.38 11.75 -23.10
C VAL A 11 -8.00 10.64 -22.27
N VAL A 12 -7.69 10.57 -20.96
CA VAL A 12 -8.28 9.57 -20.05
C VAL A 12 -9.75 9.85 -19.82
N ALA A 13 -10.15 11.12 -19.69
CA ALA A 13 -11.56 11.50 -19.56
C ALA A 13 -12.37 11.06 -20.78
N LYS A 14 -11.88 11.33 -22.00
CA LYS A 14 -12.52 10.86 -23.26
C LYS A 14 -12.59 9.34 -23.33
N TYR A 15 -11.51 8.65 -22.95
CA TYR A 15 -11.50 7.19 -22.90
C TYR A 15 -12.55 6.67 -21.91
N MET A 16 -12.64 7.22 -20.71
CA MET A 16 -13.62 6.78 -19.72
C MET A 16 -15.06 7.03 -20.19
N VAL A 17 -15.33 8.16 -20.80
CA VAL A 17 -16.65 8.47 -21.38
C VAL A 17 -16.98 7.52 -22.55
N SER A 18 -16.00 7.12 -23.37
CA SER A 18 -16.23 6.13 -24.44
C SER A 18 -16.62 4.73 -23.95
N LEU A 19 -16.39 4.42 -22.65
CA LEU A 19 -16.85 3.19 -22.01
C LEU A 19 -18.34 3.24 -21.60
N LEU A 20 -18.99 4.40 -21.66
CA LEU A 20 -20.43 4.55 -21.44
C LEU A 20 -21.19 4.04 -22.67
N ASN A 21 -21.89 2.92 -22.50
CA ASN A 21 -22.76 2.36 -23.55
C ASN A 21 -24.21 2.88 -23.36
N ASN A 22 -24.36 4.20 -23.29
CA ASN A 22 -25.63 4.87 -23.01
C ASN A 22 -26.11 5.69 -24.21
N ASP A 23 -27.42 5.84 -24.36
CA ASP A 23 -28.00 6.73 -25.37
C ASP A 23 -27.64 8.19 -25.05
N LEU A 24 -27.49 9.03 -26.07
CA LEU A 24 -27.11 10.43 -25.89
C LEU A 24 -28.15 11.28 -25.11
N SER A 25 -29.39 10.79 -24.98
CA SER A 25 -30.44 11.35 -24.14
C SER A 25 -30.34 11.01 -22.67
N SER A 26 -29.41 10.12 -22.29
CA SER A 26 -29.24 9.64 -20.93
C SER A 26 -28.89 10.75 -19.94
N LEU A 27 -29.38 10.62 -18.69
CA LEU A 27 -29.03 11.48 -17.58
C LEU A 27 -27.66 11.09 -17.05
N ILE A 28 -26.67 11.97 -17.20
CA ILE A 28 -25.29 11.74 -16.76
C ILE A 28 -25.03 12.55 -15.48
N LEU A 29 -24.31 11.96 -14.53
CA LEU A 29 -23.82 12.64 -13.33
C LEU A 29 -22.29 12.62 -13.28
N ASP A 30 -21.69 13.79 -13.00
CA ASP A 30 -20.32 13.92 -12.52
C ASP A 30 -20.35 14.48 -11.09
N PRO A 31 -20.15 13.65 -10.06
CA PRO A 31 -20.35 14.04 -8.65
C PRO A 31 -19.19 14.84 -8.04
N CYS A 32 -18.13 15.10 -8.79
CA CYS A 32 -16.95 15.85 -8.34
C CYS A 32 -16.17 16.38 -9.56
N PHE A 33 -16.80 17.27 -10.33
CA PHE A 33 -16.36 17.58 -11.69
C PHE A 33 -15.02 18.34 -11.78
N GLY A 34 -14.49 18.90 -10.69
CA GLY A 34 -13.19 19.56 -10.66
C GLY A 34 -13.04 20.66 -11.71
N ASP A 35 -12.07 20.49 -12.61
CA ASP A 35 -11.83 21.38 -13.75
C ASP A 35 -12.76 21.14 -14.96
N GLY A 36 -13.71 20.20 -14.84
CA GLY A 36 -14.69 19.88 -15.88
C GLY A 36 -14.23 18.91 -16.96
N ALA A 37 -13.15 18.15 -16.73
CA ALA A 37 -12.61 17.23 -17.73
C ALA A 37 -13.65 16.21 -18.24
N PHE A 38 -14.45 15.62 -17.35
CA PHE A 38 -15.51 14.67 -17.75
C PHE A 38 -16.72 15.38 -18.35
N ILE A 39 -17.10 16.58 -17.86
CA ILE A 39 -18.16 17.39 -18.47
C ILE A 39 -17.83 17.66 -19.93
N ASN A 40 -16.61 18.15 -20.21
CA ASN A 40 -16.14 18.41 -21.57
C ASN A 40 -16.13 17.13 -22.43
N ALA A 41 -15.63 16.02 -21.88
CA ALA A 41 -15.60 14.74 -22.60
C ALA A 41 -17.01 14.21 -22.91
N CYS A 42 -17.99 14.38 -22.01
CA CYS A 42 -19.39 14.03 -22.26
C CYS A 42 -20.02 14.89 -23.33
N LEU A 43 -19.79 16.23 -23.31
CA LEU A 43 -20.28 17.14 -24.35
C LEU A 43 -19.67 16.83 -25.71
N ASP A 44 -18.35 16.55 -25.76
CA ASP A 44 -17.66 16.13 -27.00
C ASP A 44 -18.22 14.80 -27.54
N ALA A 45 -18.72 13.93 -26.70
CA ALA A 45 -19.37 12.68 -27.08
C ALA A 45 -20.84 12.82 -27.44
N GLY A 46 -21.42 14.04 -27.31
CA GLY A 46 -22.79 14.37 -27.68
C GLY A 46 -23.83 14.25 -26.55
N PHE A 47 -23.44 13.97 -25.32
CA PHE A 47 -24.35 13.99 -24.17
C PHE A 47 -24.69 15.42 -23.78
N THR A 48 -25.97 15.72 -23.55
CA THR A 48 -26.43 17.06 -23.20
C THR A 48 -27.10 17.17 -21.84
N ASN A 49 -27.58 16.02 -21.29
CA ASN A 49 -28.27 15.97 -20.02
C ASN A 49 -27.28 15.68 -18.87
N ILE A 50 -26.45 16.66 -18.53
CA ILE A 50 -25.38 16.51 -17.58
C ILE A 50 -25.71 17.26 -16.28
N THR A 51 -25.60 16.58 -15.16
CA THR A 51 -25.65 17.13 -13.80
C THR A 51 -24.25 17.00 -13.17
N GLY A 52 -23.81 18.02 -12.44
CA GLY A 52 -22.50 17.98 -11.77
C GLY A 52 -22.51 18.63 -10.39
N PHE A 53 -21.65 18.13 -9.50
CA PHE A 53 -21.38 18.69 -8.18
C PHE A 53 -19.89 19.04 -8.05
N GLU A 54 -19.59 20.17 -7.42
CA GLU A 54 -18.24 20.54 -7.03
C GLU A 54 -18.28 21.39 -5.76
N ILE A 55 -17.48 20.98 -4.75
CA ILE A 55 -17.44 21.66 -3.46
C ILE A 55 -16.52 22.89 -3.50
N ASP A 56 -15.50 22.88 -4.35
CA ASP A 56 -14.61 24.02 -4.56
C ASP A 56 -15.31 25.11 -5.38
N ARG A 57 -15.61 26.24 -4.72
CA ARG A 57 -16.33 27.36 -5.31
C ARG A 57 -15.61 27.98 -6.51
N ASN A 58 -14.28 27.98 -6.52
CA ASN A 58 -13.52 28.57 -7.62
C ASN A 58 -13.63 27.71 -8.87
N LEU A 59 -13.45 26.40 -8.74
CA LEU A 59 -13.61 25.44 -9.84
C LEU A 59 -15.05 25.44 -10.34
N PHE A 60 -16.02 25.41 -9.42
CA PHE A 60 -17.44 25.52 -9.78
C PHE A 60 -17.71 26.76 -10.64
N ASN A 61 -17.26 27.96 -10.22
CA ASN A 61 -17.51 29.20 -10.95
C ASN A 61 -16.92 29.16 -12.36
N ILE A 62 -15.71 28.63 -12.54
CA ILE A 62 -15.04 28.49 -13.83
C ILE A 62 -15.87 27.62 -14.77
N VAL A 63 -16.21 26.40 -14.33
CA VAL A 63 -16.93 25.43 -15.15
C VAL A 63 -18.37 25.91 -15.43
N ARG A 64 -19.04 26.48 -14.44
CA ARG A 64 -20.39 27.03 -14.58
C ARG A 64 -20.44 28.17 -15.60
N SER A 65 -19.43 29.04 -15.62
CA SER A 65 -19.35 30.14 -16.59
C SER A 65 -19.18 29.64 -18.03
N ASN A 66 -18.42 28.52 -18.20
CA ASN A 66 -18.20 27.92 -19.52
C ASN A 66 -19.43 27.12 -20.00
N HIS A 67 -20.25 26.59 -19.07
CA HIS A 67 -21.38 25.72 -19.37
C HIS A 67 -22.65 26.13 -18.61
N PRO A 68 -23.19 27.35 -18.88
CA PRO A 68 -24.34 27.89 -18.16
C PRO A 68 -25.63 27.08 -18.35
N GLN A 69 -25.71 26.28 -19.41
CA GLN A 69 -26.86 25.45 -19.77
C GLN A 69 -26.98 24.15 -18.96
N LEU A 70 -25.91 23.73 -18.26
CA LEU A 70 -25.88 22.48 -17.52
C LEU A 70 -26.39 22.65 -16.07
N ASN A 71 -26.83 21.53 -15.47
CA ASN A 71 -27.30 21.49 -14.11
C ASN A 71 -26.11 21.29 -13.14
N LEU A 72 -25.39 22.36 -12.82
CA LEU A 72 -24.21 22.33 -11.97
C LEU A 72 -24.50 22.93 -10.59
N PHE A 73 -24.03 22.27 -9.54
CA PHE A 73 -24.25 22.64 -8.14
C PHE A 73 -22.91 22.84 -7.41
N ASN A 74 -22.77 23.97 -6.69
CA ASN A 74 -21.67 24.17 -5.76
C ASN A 74 -22.07 23.62 -4.39
N ASP A 75 -21.97 22.31 -4.22
CA ASP A 75 -22.45 21.62 -3.03
C ASP A 75 -21.66 20.32 -2.79
N ASP A 76 -21.77 19.78 -1.57
CA ASP A 76 -21.22 18.47 -1.22
C ASP A 76 -22.10 17.34 -1.78
N TYR A 77 -21.61 16.66 -2.81
CA TYR A 77 -22.28 15.50 -3.38
C TYR A 77 -22.70 14.45 -2.33
N LEU A 78 -21.89 14.24 -1.28
CA LEU A 78 -22.23 13.26 -0.24
C LEU A 78 -23.48 13.64 0.57
N GLN A 79 -23.94 14.88 0.48
CA GLN A 79 -25.20 15.37 1.07
C GLN A 79 -26.36 15.41 0.07
N ALA A 80 -26.10 15.21 -1.23
CA ALA A 80 -27.14 15.23 -2.27
C ALA A 80 -28.20 14.16 -2.04
N ASP A 81 -29.44 14.43 -2.49
CA ASP A 81 -30.58 13.53 -2.34
C ASP A 81 -30.43 12.25 -3.20
N GLU A 82 -30.37 11.09 -2.57
CA GLU A 82 -30.23 9.81 -3.26
C GLU A 82 -31.46 9.39 -4.06
N ARG A 83 -32.59 10.06 -3.94
CA ARG A 83 -33.81 9.81 -4.74
C ARG A 83 -33.62 10.17 -6.21
N HIS A 84 -32.74 11.12 -6.52
CA HIS A 84 -32.39 11.41 -7.90
C HIS A 84 -31.55 10.26 -8.48
N LYS A 85 -31.99 9.71 -9.60
CA LYS A 85 -31.35 8.55 -10.24
C LYS A 85 -30.88 8.89 -11.65
N TYR A 86 -29.70 8.37 -11.98
CA TYR A 86 -29.00 8.64 -13.23
C TYR A 86 -28.83 7.37 -14.06
N ASP A 87 -28.78 7.53 -15.39
CA ASP A 87 -28.50 6.43 -16.31
C ASP A 87 -27.02 6.08 -16.31
N ALA A 88 -26.16 7.07 -16.16
CA ALA A 88 -24.73 6.87 -16.03
C ALA A 88 -24.10 7.88 -15.08
N ILE A 89 -23.01 7.45 -14.45
CA ILE A 89 -22.15 8.29 -13.61
C ILE A 89 -20.71 8.10 -14.06
N VAL A 90 -19.99 9.19 -14.23
CA VAL A 90 -18.56 9.19 -14.53
C VAL A 90 -17.84 10.06 -13.50
N MET A 91 -16.74 9.59 -12.91
CA MET A 91 -16.06 10.37 -11.87
C MET A 91 -14.61 9.99 -11.63
N ASN A 92 -13.88 10.97 -11.11
CA ASN A 92 -12.62 10.82 -10.42
C ASN A 92 -12.77 11.37 -8.99
N PRO A 93 -13.14 10.53 -7.99
CA PRO A 93 -13.44 11.00 -6.63
C PRO A 93 -12.19 11.47 -5.89
N PRO A 94 -12.31 12.33 -4.86
CA PRO A 94 -11.17 12.86 -4.13
C PRO A 94 -10.36 11.77 -3.41
N TYR A 95 -8.99 11.85 -3.49
CA TYR A 95 -8.06 10.85 -2.95
C TYR A 95 -7.66 11.17 -1.51
N ILE A 96 -8.66 11.37 -0.64
CA ILE A 96 -8.45 11.68 0.78
C ILE A 96 -8.39 10.37 1.57
N ARG A 97 -7.28 10.18 2.30
CA ARG A 97 -7.11 9.03 3.19
C ARG A 97 -8.03 9.15 4.40
N GLN A 98 -8.42 8.01 4.95
CA GLN A 98 -9.32 7.95 6.09
C GLN A 98 -8.84 8.77 7.30
N GLU A 99 -7.53 8.90 7.52
CA GLU A 99 -6.97 9.69 8.63
C GLU A 99 -7.20 11.20 8.49
N LYS A 100 -7.42 11.68 7.25
CA LYS A 100 -7.61 13.09 6.92
C LYS A 100 -9.06 13.50 6.67
N ILE A 101 -10.02 12.58 6.74
CA ILE A 101 -11.45 12.91 6.48
C ILE A 101 -11.97 13.91 7.50
N ASP A 102 -11.55 13.78 8.77
CA ASP A 102 -11.99 14.69 9.83
C ASP A 102 -11.33 16.08 9.74
N ASP A 103 -10.27 16.25 8.93
CA ASP A 103 -9.68 17.58 8.64
C ASP A 103 -10.63 18.46 7.79
N LEU A 104 -11.68 17.85 7.20
CA LEU A 104 -12.72 18.54 6.41
C LEU A 104 -13.93 19.02 7.27
N TYR A 105 -13.78 19.01 8.59
CA TYR A 105 -14.88 19.35 9.51
C TYR A 105 -15.50 20.74 9.23
N GLU A 106 -14.70 21.71 8.84
CA GLU A 106 -15.18 23.06 8.49
C GLU A 106 -16.12 23.07 7.26
N LEU A 107 -16.00 22.08 6.36
CA LEU A 107 -16.91 21.85 5.25
C LEU A 107 -18.13 20.99 5.65
N GLY A 108 -18.29 20.68 6.92
CA GLY A 108 -19.36 19.82 7.43
C GLY A 108 -19.13 18.33 7.15
N ILE A 109 -17.93 17.92 6.73
CA ILE A 109 -17.60 16.54 6.42
C ILE A 109 -16.79 15.94 7.57
N SER A 110 -17.25 14.80 8.12
CA SER A 110 -16.52 14.03 9.12
C SER A 110 -16.93 12.57 9.05
N LYS A 111 -16.05 11.67 9.51
CA LYS A 111 -16.37 10.23 9.58
C LYS A 111 -17.65 9.95 10.37
N LYS A 112 -17.85 10.66 11.46
CA LYS A 112 -19.06 10.53 12.31
C LYS A 112 -20.30 10.86 11.48
N ARG A 113 -20.30 11.99 10.77
CA ARG A 113 -21.45 12.44 9.97
C ARG A 113 -21.72 11.50 8.77
N LEU A 114 -20.67 11.09 8.06
CA LEU A 114 -20.79 10.13 6.95
C LEU A 114 -21.45 8.82 7.41
N ARG A 115 -21.05 8.31 8.58
CA ARG A 115 -21.62 7.05 9.12
C ARG A 115 -23.04 7.15 9.60
N MET A 116 -23.59 8.34 9.77
CA MET A 116 -25.03 8.55 10.10
C MET A 116 -25.90 8.21 8.90
N ASN A 117 -25.38 8.29 7.66
CA ASN A 117 -26.14 7.84 6.50
C ASN A 117 -26.08 6.30 6.39
N PRO A 118 -27.26 5.62 6.38
CA PRO A 118 -27.36 4.16 6.37
C PRO A 118 -26.66 3.48 5.19
N ILE A 119 -26.52 4.16 4.04
CA ILE A 119 -25.83 3.60 2.86
C ILE A 119 -24.35 3.34 3.12
N PHE A 120 -23.73 4.07 4.05
CA PHE A 120 -22.33 3.94 4.42
C PHE A 120 -22.06 3.06 5.64
N ALA A 121 -23.11 2.57 6.31
CA ALA A 121 -23.00 1.85 7.58
C ALA A 121 -22.10 0.59 7.50
N LYS A 122 -22.00 -0.03 6.32
CA LYS A 122 -21.21 -1.25 6.08
C LYS A 122 -19.76 -0.96 5.71
N LEU A 123 -19.39 0.31 5.41
CA LEU A 123 -18.01 0.65 5.09
C LEU A 123 -17.12 0.51 6.34
N PRO A 124 -15.90 -0.04 6.20
CA PRO A 124 -14.98 -0.19 7.31
C PRO A 124 -14.52 1.18 7.85
N ALA A 125 -14.07 1.21 9.11
CA ALA A 125 -13.54 2.44 9.74
C ALA A 125 -12.33 3.02 8.99
N THR A 126 -11.65 2.19 8.21
CA THR A 126 -10.48 2.53 7.41
C THR A 126 -10.84 2.89 5.96
N ALA A 127 -12.12 3.15 5.66
CA ALA A 127 -12.56 3.55 4.32
C ALA A 127 -12.05 4.94 3.94
N ASN A 128 -11.39 5.03 2.79
CA ASN A 128 -10.97 6.29 2.19
C ASN A 128 -12.15 7.00 1.53
N MET A 129 -12.03 8.32 1.30
CA MET A 129 -13.12 9.16 0.77
C MET A 129 -13.73 8.61 -0.53
N TYR A 130 -12.93 8.15 -1.47
CA TYR A 130 -13.43 7.61 -2.75
C TYR A 130 -14.40 6.42 -2.57
N MET A 131 -14.30 5.65 -1.49
CA MET A 131 -15.23 4.54 -1.22
C MET A 131 -16.64 5.05 -0.92
N TYR A 132 -16.77 6.15 -0.19
CA TYR A 132 -18.07 6.80 0.07
C TYR A 132 -18.70 7.31 -1.22
N PHE A 133 -17.91 7.95 -2.08
CA PHE A 133 -18.37 8.44 -3.39
C PHE A 133 -18.89 7.30 -4.26
N ILE A 134 -18.16 6.18 -4.36
CA ILE A 134 -18.53 5.03 -5.18
C ILE A 134 -19.82 4.38 -4.67
N ILE A 135 -19.95 4.16 -3.35
CA ILE A 135 -21.17 3.54 -2.78
C ILE A 135 -22.38 4.43 -3.02
N LYS A 136 -22.25 5.75 -2.82
CA LYS A 136 -23.34 6.69 -3.11
C LYS A 136 -23.68 6.73 -4.60
N ALA A 137 -22.67 6.69 -5.47
CA ALA A 137 -22.90 6.64 -6.91
C ALA A 137 -23.69 5.40 -7.33
N ILE A 138 -23.36 4.21 -6.80
CA ILE A 138 -24.10 2.98 -7.05
C ILE A 138 -25.57 3.14 -6.57
N GLU A 139 -25.78 3.75 -5.40
CA GLU A 139 -27.12 4.01 -4.90
C GLU A 139 -27.90 4.93 -5.86
N MET A 140 -27.29 5.98 -6.39
CA MET A 140 -27.91 6.94 -7.30
C MET A 140 -28.03 6.47 -8.76
N LEU A 141 -27.53 5.28 -9.12
CA LEU A 141 -27.80 4.69 -10.44
C LEU A 141 -29.21 4.16 -10.54
N LYS A 142 -29.82 4.29 -11.71
CA LYS A 142 -30.99 3.51 -12.13
C LYS A 142 -30.63 2.04 -12.27
N THR A 143 -31.62 1.16 -12.30
CA THR A 143 -31.43 -0.26 -12.66
C THR A 143 -30.81 -0.35 -14.05
N ASN A 144 -29.78 -1.17 -14.22
CA ASN A 144 -28.94 -1.29 -15.42
C ASN A 144 -28.11 -0.04 -15.75
N GLY A 145 -28.08 0.98 -14.89
CA GLY A 145 -27.19 2.14 -15.04
C GLY A 145 -25.72 1.79 -14.88
N ASN A 146 -24.84 2.63 -15.45
CA ASN A 146 -23.41 2.41 -15.53
C ASN A 146 -22.63 3.44 -14.68
N LEU A 147 -21.63 3.01 -13.94
CA LEU A 147 -20.66 3.85 -13.25
C LEU A 147 -19.26 3.57 -13.82
N ILE A 148 -18.63 4.61 -14.33
CA ILE A 148 -17.22 4.58 -14.74
C ILE A 148 -16.43 5.43 -13.75
N VAL A 149 -15.53 4.83 -13.00
CA VAL A 149 -14.78 5.53 -11.94
C VAL A 149 -13.30 5.21 -12.00
N ILE A 150 -12.45 6.25 -11.85
CA ILE A 150 -11.00 6.10 -11.72
C ILE A 150 -10.57 6.44 -10.29
N PHE A 151 -9.72 5.60 -9.68
CA PHE A 151 -9.23 5.82 -8.32
C PHE A 151 -7.98 4.96 -8.02
N PRO A 152 -7.26 5.22 -6.89
CA PRO A 152 -6.03 4.50 -6.57
C PRO A 152 -6.20 2.98 -6.52
N SER A 153 -5.33 2.23 -7.20
CA SER A 153 -5.36 0.76 -7.25
C SER A 153 -4.99 0.07 -5.94
N SER A 154 -4.47 0.80 -4.96
CA SER A 154 -4.03 0.28 -3.66
C SER A 154 -5.11 -0.46 -2.87
N TRP A 155 -6.40 -0.19 -3.14
CA TRP A 155 -7.51 -0.89 -2.51
C TRP A 155 -7.54 -2.40 -2.86
N LEU A 156 -7.08 -2.77 -4.06
CA LEU A 156 -7.06 -4.17 -4.51
C LEU A 156 -6.22 -5.09 -3.61
N LYS A 157 -5.21 -4.51 -2.94
CA LYS A 157 -4.30 -5.24 -2.03
C LYS A 157 -4.63 -5.00 -0.56
N ALA A 158 -5.52 -4.08 -0.24
CA ALA A 158 -5.86 -3.75 1.14
C ALA A 158 -6.95 -4.69 1.70
N ARG A 159 -6.85 -5.04 2.99
CA ARG A 159 -7.90 -5.81 3.69
C ARG A 159 -9.29 -5.16 3.55
N SER A 160 -9.35 -3.82 3.62
CA SER A 160 -10.58 -3.04 3.39
C SER A 160 -11.10 -3.15 1.96
N GLY A 161 -10.26 -3.48 0.99
CA GLY A 161 -10.65 -3.63 -0.42
C GLY A 161 -11.56 -4.81 -0.66
N LYS A 162 -11.28 -5.96 -0.02
CA LYS A 162 -12.15 -7.14 -0.11
C LYS A 162 -13.55 -6.84 0.43
N THR A 163 -13.64 -6.21 1.61
CA THR A 163 -14.93 -5.78 2.19
C THR A 163 -15.65 -4.77 1.28
N PHE A 164 -14.92 -3.84 0.68
CA PHE A 164 -15.48 -2.87 -0.25
C PHE A 164 -16.06 -3.53 -1.50
N GLU A 165 -15.36 -4.50 -2.09
CA GLU A 165 -15.85 -5.27 -3.23
C GLU A 165 -17.09 -6.10 -2.88
N GLU A 166 -17.13 -6.70 -1.69
CA GLU A 166 -18.31 -7.40 -1.16
C GLU A 166 -19.53 -6.46 -1.01
N ILE A 167 -19.31 -5.19 -0.66
CA ILE A 167 -20.38 -4.20 -0.59
C ILE A 167 -20.90 -3.85 -1.98
N ILE A 168 -20.01 -3.62 -2.94
CA ILE A 168 -20.39 -3.36 -4.34
C ILE A 168 -21.21 -4.52 -4.90
N SER A 169 -20.75 -5.76 -4.70
CA SER A 169 -21.36 -6.97 -5.28
C SER A 169 -22.78 -7.28 -4.80
N LYS A 170 -23.26 -6.57 -3.76
CA LYS A 170 -24.66 -6.74 -3.30
C LYS A 170 -25.68 -6.14 -4.25
N ASN A 171 -25.36 -5.03 -4.90
CA ASN A 171 -26.31 -4.27 -5.71
C ASN A 171 -25.80 -3.98 -7.13
N ALA A 172 -24.55 -4.33 -7.43
CA ALA A 172 -23.89 -4.02 -8.69
C ALA A 172 -22.81 -5.05 -9.01
N ILE A 173 -22.37 -5.09 -10.24
CA ILE A 173 -21.27 -5.93 -10.70
C ILE A 173 -20.16 -5.08 -11.28
N ILE A 174 -18.92 -5.51 -11.13
CA ILE A 174 -17.76 -4.92 -11.82
C ILE A 174 -17.62 -5.67 -13.16
N GLU A 175 -18.01 -5.03 -14.25
CA GLU A 175 -17.90 -5.61 -15.60
C GLU A 175 -16.45 -5.54 -16.11
N LYS A 176 -15.78 -4.37 -15.89
CA LYS A 176 -14.39 -4.20 -16.33
C LYS A 176 -13.54 -3.60 -15.22
N GLN A 177 -12.32 -4.08 -15.14
CA GLN A 177 -11.25 -3.57 -14.28
C GLN A 177 -10.05 -3.24 -15.14
N ILE A 178 -9.76 -1.95 -15.32
CA ILE A 178 -8.76 -1.46 -16.26
C ILE A 178 -7.62 -0.84 -15.46
N HIS A 179 -6.47 -1.50 -15.46
CA HIS A 179 -5.24 -0.95 -14.89
C HIS A 179 -4.60 -0.01 -15.91
N ILE A 180 -4.46 1.26 -15.58
CA ILE A 180 -3.85 2.25 -16.47
C ILE A 180 -2.63 2.88 -15.80
N THR A 181 -1.54 3.01 -16.56
CA THR A 181 -0.27 3.60 -16.15
C THR A 181 0.14 4.70 -17.13
N GLY A 182 1.12 5.54 -16.75
CA GLY A 182 1.60 6.65 -17.58
C GLY A 182 1.03 8.01 -17.13
N GLU A 183 0.88 8.94 -18.05
CA GLU A 183 0.46 10.33 -17.80
C GLU A 183 -1.07 10.48 -17.62
N VAL A 184 -1.61 9.72 -16.66
CA VAL A 184 -3.06 9.64 -16.41
C VAL A 184 -3.64 10.96 -15.91
N PHE A 185 -2.84 11.77 -15.20
CA PHE A 185 -3.25 13.02 -14.59
C PHE A 185 -2.46 14.22 -15.14
N GLN A 186 -3.08 15.40 -15.12
CA GLN A 186 -2.49 16.64 -15.67
C GLN A 186 -1.22 17.12 -14.94
N LYS A 187 -1.08 16.83 -13.66
CA LYS A 187 0.15 17.10 -12.89
C LYS A 187 0.70 15.77 -12.44
N ASN A 188 1.97 15.47 -12.73
CA ASN A 188 2.68 14.23 -12.43
C ASN A 188 2.37 13.63 -11.05
N ALA A 189 1.14 13.20 -10.82
CA ALA A 189 0.74 12.46 -9.65
C ALA A 189 1.12 11.00 -9.90
N LEU A 190 2.22 10.55 -9.30
CA LEU A 190 2.68 9.16 -9.33
C LEU A 190 1.75 8.30 -8.46
N VAL A 191 0.55 8.03 -8.95
CA VAL A 191 -0.43 7.17 -8.27
C VAL A 191 -0.86 6.08 -9.24
N ASP A 192 -0.62 4.82 -8.88
CA ASP A 192 -1.19 3.69 -9.60
C ASP A 192 -2.71 3.72 -9.46
N VAL A 193 -3.41 3.75 -10.57
CA VAL A 193 -4.86 3.84 -10.62
C VAL A 193 -5.51 2.68 -11.37
N VAL A 194 -6.79 2.49 -11.08
CA VAL A 194 -7.65 1.55 -11.77
C VAL A 194 -8.93 2.27 -12.20
N ILE A 195 -9.41 1.95 -13.40
CA ILE A 195 -10.74 2.34 -13.84
C ILE A 195 -11.65 1.13 -13.65
N LEU A 196 -12.77 1.31 -12.96
CA LEU A 196 -13.82 0.31 -12.86
C LEU A 196 -15.03 0.73 -13.69
N CYS A 197 -15.52 -0.22 -14.50
CA CYS A 197 -16.84 -0.14 -15.09
C CYS A 197 -17.79 -0.99 -14.25
N ILE A 198 -18.71 -0.35 -13.58
CA ILE A 198 -19.65 -0.97 -12.65
C ILE A 198 -21.06 -0.82 -13.19
N LYS A 199 -21.83 -1.90 -13.21
CA LYS A 199 -23.23 -1.90 -13.64
C LYS A 199 -24.16 -2.27 -12.49
N LYS A 200 -25.20 -1.48 -12.27
CA LYS A 200 -26.22 -1.74 -11.26
C LYS A 200 -27.19 -2.81 -11.76
N THR A 201 -26.83 -4.07 -11.57
CA THR A 201 -27.61 -5.24 -12.02
C THR A 201 -27.37 -6.43 -11.10
N ASN A 202 -28.31 -7.35 -11.08
CA ASN A 202 -28.20 -8.63 -10.34
C ASN A 202 -27.75 -9.79 -11.24
N ARG A 203 -27.38 -9.52 -12.51
CA ARG A 203 -26.91 -10.56 -13.42
C ARG A 203 -25.47 -10.90 -13.12
N ASN A 204 -25.13 -12.20 -13.09
CA ASN A 204 -23.72 -12.62 -13.03
C ASN A 204 -23.07 -12.41 -14.40
N LEU A 205 -22.04 -11.57 -14.46
CA LEU A 205 -21.19 -11.39 -15.62
C LEU A 205 -19.73 -11.62 -15.21
N ASN A 206 -18.94 -12.18 -16.12
CA ASN A 206 -17.52 -12.33 -15.87
C ASN A 206 -16.83 -10.97 -15.95
N ARG A 207 -15.97 -10.67 -14.95
CA ARG A 207 -15.15 -9.47 -14.94
C ARG A 207 -14.06 -9.55 -16.00
N GLU A 208 -14.01 -8.57 -16.88
CA GLU A 208 -12.90 -8.36 -17.81
C GLU A 208 -11.78 -7.55 -17.12
N VAL A 209 -10.53 -8.00 -17.22
CA VAL A 209 -9.37 -7.27 -16.68
C VAL A 209 -8.46 -6.84 -17.82
N LEU A 210 -8.27 -5.52 -17.95
CA LEU A 210 -7.46 -4.90 -19.00
C LEU A 210 -6.27 -4.17 -18.37
N TYR A 211 -5.18 -4.09 -19.14
CA TYR A 211 -3.99 -3.33 -18.76
C TYR A 211 -3.64 -2.38 -19.90
N LEU A 212 -3.59 -1.10 -19.58
CA LEU A 212 -3.36 -0.02 -20.53
C LEU A 212 -2.18 0.84 -20.10
N ARG A 213 -1.58 1.51 -21.07
CA ARG A 213 -0.55 2.52 -20.86
C ARG A 213 -0.90 3.76 -21.67
N LEU A 214 -0.78 4.92 -21.02
CA LEU A 214 -0.89 6.21 -21.67
C LEU A 214 0.51 6.82 -21.83
N ASP A 215 0.95 6.97 -23.06
CA ASP A 215 2.17 7.66 -23.43
C ASP A 215 1.89 8.66 -24.56
N ASN A 216 2.39 9.88 -24.46
CA ASN A 216 2.21 10.91 -25.50
C ASN A 216 0.76 11.06 -25.99
N ASN A 217 -0.20 11.09 -25.07
CA ASN A 217 -1.65 11.17 -25.36
C ASN A 217 -2.24 9.98 -26.15
N ILE A 218 -1.55 8.84 -26.21
CA ILE A 218 -2.05 7.64 -26.87
C ILE A 218 -2.21 6.53 -25.82
N ILE A 219 -3.43 5.99 -25.72
CA ILE A 219 -3.71 4.84 -24.85
C ILE A 219 -3.48 3.58 -25.67
N THR A 220 -2.55 2.75 -25.22
CA THR A 220 -2.21 1.47 -25.85
C THR A 220 -2.45 0.30 -24.91
N PRO A 221 -2.87 -0.86 -25.41
CA PRO A 221 -2.88 -2.09 -24.61
C PRO A 221 -1.47 -2.40 -24.11
N ARG A 222 -1.33 -2.60 -22.81
CA ARG A 222 -0.11 -3.17 -22.25
C ARG A 222 -0.22 -4.68 -22.38
N ILE A 223 0.54 -5.26 -23.27
CA ILE A 223 0.66 -6.71 -23.37
C ILE A 223 1.36 -7.16 -22.08
N ILE A 224 0.58 -7.51 -21.08
CA ILE A 224 1.09 -8.37 -20.03
C ILE A 224 1.14 -9.73 -20.71
N GLN A 225 2.34 -10.21 -20.96
CA GLN A 225 2.50 -11.61 -21.28
C GLN A 225 1.85 -12.39 -20.15
N ASN A 226 0.59 -12.77 -20.35
CA ASN A 226 -0.18 -13.60 -19.44
C ASN A 226 0.37 -15.01 -19.52
N ILE A 227 1.56 -15.23 -19.01
CA ILE A 227 1.96 -16.55 -18.60
C ILE A 227 1.37 -16.73 -17.19
N LYS A 228 0.12 -17.18 -17.12
CA LYS A 228 -0.47 -17.82 -15.95
C LYS A 228 0.17 -19.19 -15.68
N LYS A 229 1.45 -19.32 -15.96
CA LYS A 229 2.23 -20.44 -15.45
C LYS A 229 2.41 -20.11 -13.96
N ARG A 230 1.77 -20.86 -13.09
CA ARG A 230 2.02 -20.72 -11.64
C ARG A 230 3.52 -20.88 -11.44
N LEU A 231 4.10 -19.99 -10.63
CA LEU A 231 5.54 -20.00 -10.36
C LEU A 231 5.95 -21.34 -9.71
N ILE A 232 5.07 -21.91 -8.91
CA ILE A 232 5.30 -23.10 -8.09
C ILE A 232 4.25 -24.15 -8.45
N MET A 233 4.66 -25.43 -8.56
CA MET A 233 3.76 -26.54 -8.90
C MET A 233 2.70 -26.76 -7.83
N VAL A 234 3.14 -26.90 -6.58
CA VAL A 234 2.28 -27.05 -5.38
C VAL A 234 2.72 -26.00 -4.38
N PRO A 235 2.08 -24.81 -4.37
CA PRO A 235 2.49 -23.73 -3.49
C PRO A 235 2.06 -23.99 -2.05
N VAL A 236 2.97 -23.69 -1.12
CA VAL A 236 2.72 -23.63 0.31
C VAL A 236 2.82 -22.18 0.76
N SER A 237 1.84 -21.74 1.55
CA SER A 237 1.79 -20.38 2.08
C SER A 237 2.94 -20.10 3.05
N PHE A 238 3.44 -18.87 3.06
CA PHE A 238 4.44 -18.37 3.99
C PHE A 238 4.17 -18.76 5.46
N HIS A 239 2.90 -18.65 5.88
CA HIS A 239 2.50 -18.92 7.27
C HIS A 239 2.74 -20.38 7.75
N MET A 240 2.86 -21.32 6.81
CA MET A 240 3.22 -22.70 7.16
C MET A 240 4.67 -22.82 7.63
N TYR A 241 5.55 -21.93 7.17
CA TYR A 241 6.99 -22.00 7.42
C TYR A 241 7.51 -20.89 8.32
N ALA A 242 6.79 -19.78 8.47
CA ALA A 242 7.24 -18.65 9.26
C ALA A 242 6.12 -17.71 9.69
N ASN A 243 6.42 -16.88 10.68
CA ASN A 243 5.67 -15.69 11.02
C ASN A 243 6.52 -14.45 10.77
N VAL A 244 5.89 -13.32 10.44
CA VAL A 244 6.56 -12.04 10.26
C VAL A 244 5.97 -10.98 11.17
N ARG A 245 6.81 -10.12 11.72
CA ARG A 245 6.41 -8.96 12.49
C ARG A 245 7.33 -7.78 12.22
N ARG A 246 6.89 -6.61 12.61
CA ARG A 246 7.71 -5.40 12.54
C ARG A 246 8.68 -5.33 13.71
N GLY A 247 9.86 -4.77 13.48
CA GLY A 247 10.84 -4.49 14.52
C GLY A 247 10.37 -3.41 15.50
N LEU A 248 11.20 -3.09 16.47
CA LEU A 248 10.90 -2.23 17.59
C LEU A 248 10.53 -0.80 17.15
N THR A 249 9.35 -0.34 17.54
CA THR A 249 8.90 1.05 17.36
C THR A 249 9.07 1.82 18.66
N THR A 250 9.92 2.84 18.66
CA THR A 250 10.16 3.66 19.85
C THR A 250 9.13 4.78 20.04
N GLY A 251 8.49 5.22 18.95
CA GLY A 251 7.62 6.40 18.95
C GLY A 251 8.35 7.75 19.12
N ALA A 252 9.63 7.72 19.55
CA ALA A 252 10.46 8.92 19.75
C ALA A 252 11.96 8.56 19.64
N ASN A 253 12.44 8.34 18.42
CA ASN A 253 13.83 7.91 18.18
C ASN A 253 14.86 8.84 18.80
N THR A 254 14.63 10.15 18.78
CA THR A 254 15.54 11.15 19.37
C THR A 254 15.73 11.04 20.89
N ILE A 255 14.82 10.32 21.55
CA ILE A 255 14.89 10.07 22.99
C ILE A 255 15.50 8.70 23.28
N PHE A 256 15.10 7.70 22.51
CA PHE A 256 15.45 6.31 22.82
C PHE A 256 16.70 5.81 22.10
N ILE A 257 17.03 6.36 20.91
CA ILE A 257 18.19 5.92 20.13
C ILE A 257 19.37 6.89 20.40
N ASN A 258 20.50 6.33 20.75
CA ASN A 258 21.73 7.06 21.12
C ASN A 258 21.43 8.13 22.19
N PRO A 259 20.83 7.74 23.34
CA PRO A 259 20.43 8.70 24.35
C PRO A 259 21.64 9.45 24.91
N ALA A 260 21.48 10.74 25.19
CA ALA A 260 22.53 11.58 25.78
C ALA A 260 22.78 11.22 27.26
N ILE A 261 23.17 9.98 27.52
CA ILE A 261 23.53 9.42 28.83
C ILE A 261 25.01 9.09 28.83
N LYS A 262 25.78 9.72 29.76
CA LYS A 262 27.25 9.68 29.76
C LYS A 262 27.87 8.30 30.10
N GLN A 263 27.11 7.36 30.66
CA GLN A 263 27.62 6.05 31.06
C GLN A 263 26.80 4.93 30.45
N ARG A 264 27.51 3.98 29.79
CA ARG A 264 26.93 2.71 29.35
C ARG A 264 26.58 1.88 30.59
N ASN A 265 25.33 1.46 30.70
CA ASN A 265 24.83 0.67 31.82
C ASN A 265 23.85 -0.40 31.29
N LYS A 266 23.36 -1.28 32.16
CA LYS A 266 22.44 -2.37 31.81
C LYS A 266 21.12 -1.93 31.15
N TYR A 267 20.79 -0.65 31.18
CA TYR A 267 19.59 -0.07 30.57
C TYR A 267 19.84 0.48 29.18
N VAL A 268 21.05 0.36 28.67
CA VAL A 268 21.43 0.77 27.30
C VAL A 268 21.92 -0.47 26.56
N VAL A 269 21.11 -0.94 25.61
CA VAL A 269 21.34 -2.16 24.83
C VAL A 269 21.63 -1.81 23.38
N ASP A 270 22.24 -2.73 22.64
CA ASP A 270 22.54 -2.53 21.24
C ASP A 270 21.27 -2.75 20.37
N ILE A 271 21.13 -1.92 19.33
CA ILE A 271 20.04 -2.02 18.36
C ILE A 271 20.57 -1.73 16.95
N ILE A 272 20.06 -2.43 15.95
CA ILE A 272 20.27 -2.11 14.54
C ILE A 272 19.17 -1.15 14.08
N SER A 273 19.55 0.09 13.77
CA SER A 273 18.62 1.16 13.39
C SER A 273 18.51 1.37 11.88
N SER A 274 19.42 0.85 11.09
CA SER A 274 19.46 1.07 9.65
C SER A 274 19.91 -0.17 8.88
N PRO A 275 19.28 -0.49 7.72
CA PRO A 275 19.80 -1.53 6.83
C PRO A 275 21.23 -1.29 6.35
N LYS A 276 21.67 -0.03 6.30
CA LYS A 276 23.04 0.34 5.92
C LYS A 276 24.09 -0.10 6.95
N SER A 277 23.66 -0.40 8.18
CA SER A 277 24.53 -0.87 9.24
C SER A 277 24.94 -2.35 9.09
N ILE A 278 24.37 -3.05 8.12
CA ILE A 278 24.60 -4.50 7.91
C ILE A 278 25.24 -4.70 6.54
N ASN A 279 26.49 -5.16 6.57
CA ASN A 279 27.19 -5.61 5.38
C ASN A 279 27.07 -7.13 5.26
N GLY A 280 26.46 -7.60 4.13
CA GLY A 280 26.29 -9.04 3.90
C GLY A 280 25.01 -9.64 4.45
N PHE A 281 25.03 -10.91 4.82
CA PHE A 281 23.88 -11.77 5.11
C PHE A 281 23.72 -12.14 6.58
N SER A 282 24.51 -11.54 7.45
CA SER A 282 24.56 -11.82 8.89
C SER A 282 24.73 -10.53 9.69
N THR A 283 24.23 -10.52 10.93
CA THR A 283 24.44 -9.39 11.85
C THR A 283 25.79 -9.44 12.59
N SER A 284 26.64 -10.43 12.35
CA SER A 284 27.91 -10.64 13.07
C SER A 284 28.88 -9.45 13.01
N ALA A 285 28.88 -8.72 11.88
CA ALA A 285 29.71 -7.53 11.66
C ALA A 285 28.86 -6.24 11.53
N ALA A 286 27.63 -6.24 12.03
CA ALA A 286 26.76 -5.07 11.96
C ALA A 286 27.23 -3.98 12.92
N THR A 287 27.15 -2.72 12.46
CA THR A 287 27.30 -1.58 13.37
C THR A 287 25.99 -1.32 14.10
N THR A 288 26.06 -1.14 15.42
CA THR A 288 24.87 -0.94 16.25
C THR A 288 24.80 0.51 16.78
N ASP A 289 23.58 0.96 16.97
CA ASP A 289 23.25 2.12 17.79
C ASP A 289 22.94 1.66 19.23
N HIS A 290 22.74 2.60 20.12
CA HIS A 290 22.40 2.35 21.51
C HIS A 290 20.93 2.69 21.75
N LEU A 291 20.19 1.74 22.36
CA LEU A 291 18.79 1.89 22.71
C LEU A 291 18.65 2.05 24.22
N LEU A 292 17.93 3.07 24.66
CA LEU A 292 17.48 3.15 26.05
C LEU A 292 16.33 2.15 26.26
N TRP A 293 16.59 1.09 27.04
CA TRP A 293 15.70 -0.03 27.25
C TRP A 293 15.31 -0.10 28.72
N LEU A 294 14.13 0.42 29.06
CA LEU A 294 13.69 0.60 30.44
C LEU A 294 12.45 -0.23 30.73
N HIS A 295 12.47 -0.95 31.85
CA HIS A 295 11.34 -1.64 32.41
C HIS A 295 11.31 -1.41 33.92
N GLY A 296 10.13 -1.13 34.49
CA GLY A 296 9.92 -0.92 35.90
C GLY A 296 9.76 0.54 36.32
N GLU A 297 9.74 0.80 37.60
CA GLU A 297 9.45 2.13 38.12
C GLU A 297 10.61 3.12 37.93
N LYS A 298 10.29 4.35 37.52
CA LYS A 298 11.26 5.42 37.28
C LYS A 298 12.20 5.65 38.47
N LYS A 299 11.69 5.49 39.70
CA LYS A 299 12.47 5.68 40.94
C LYS A 299 13.57 4.61 41.12
N SER A 300 13.42 3.44 40.52
CA SER A 300 14.41 2.36 40.62
C SER A 300 15.62 2.54 39.69
N PHE A 301 15.56 3.46 38.75
CA PHE A 301 16.64 3.68 37.81
C PHE A 301 17.78 4.51 38.41
N PRO A 302 19.00 4.42 37.88
CA PRO A 302 20.11 5.29 38.24
C PRO A 302 19.76 6.78 38.08
N LYS A 303 20.32 7.64 38.94
CA LYS A 303 20.02 9.08 38.98
C LYS A 303 20.20 9.75 37.59
N CYS A 304 21.25 9.38 36.84
CA CYS A 304 21.49 9.91 35.51
C CYS A 304 20.34 9.60 34.51
N ILE A 305 19.71 8.42 34.63
CA ILE A 305 18.55 8.05 33.81
C ILE A 305 17.31 8.83 34.26
N GLN A 306 17.06 8.93 35.56
CA GLN A 306 15.94 9.71 36.08
C GLN A 306 16.01 11.16 35.63
N GLU A 307 17.20 11.79 35.71
CA GLU A 307 17.43 13.17 35.27
C GLU A 307 17.23 13.31 33.76
N TYR A 308 17.70 12.31 32.97
CA TYR A 308 17.46 12.28 31.53
C TYR A 308 15.99 12.22 31.20
N LEU A 309 15.21 11.31 31.80
CA LEU A 309 13.78 11.19 31.61
C LEU A 309 13.05 12.48 31.98
N CYS A 310 13.41 13.12 33.11
CA CYS A 310 12.81 14.41 33.52
C CYS A 310 13.07 15.52 32.50
N ARG A 311 14.26 15.58 31.89
CA ARG A 311 14.54 16.55 30.81
C ARG A 311 13.71 16.28 29.57
N CYS A 312 13.60 15.01 29.17
CA CYS A 312 12.76 14.60 28.02
C CYS A 312 11.29 14.96 28.25
N GLU A 313 10.74 14.69 29.43
CA GLU A 313 9.36 15.04 29.81
C GLU A 313 9.12 16.56 29.66
N LYS A 314 10.00 17.37 30.24
CA LYS A 314 9.90 18.85 30.15
C LYS A 314 9.92 19.30 28.67
N THR A 315 10.79 18.73 27.87
CA THR A 315 10.89 19.07 26.45
C THR A 315 9.61 18.71 25.71
N VAL A 316 9.08 17.48 25.91
CA VAL A 316 7.86 17.01 25.26
C VAL A 316 6.64 17.83 25.69
N ILE A 317 6.53 18.16 26.97
CA ILE A 317 5.43 19.00 27.50
C ILE A 317 5.48 20.40 26.86
N ASN A 318 6.67 21.01 26.80
CA ASN A 318 6.84 22.39 26.28
C ASN A 318 6.62 22.45 24.75
N THR A 319 7.05 21.43 24.02
CA THR A 319 6.98 21.42 22.55
C THR A 319 5.75 20.71 22.00
N GLN A 320 5.04 19.92 22.84
CA GLN A 320 3.96 18.99 22.46
C GLN A 320 4.38 17.99 21.35
N LYS A 321 5.67 17.74 21.21
CA LYS A 321 6.25 16.85 20.18
C LYS A 321 7.20 15.81 20.79
N PRO A 322 7.20 14.57 20.26
CA PRO A 322 6.23 14.05 19.27
C PRO A 322 4.84 13.87 19.90
N LYS A 323 3.79 14.09 19.12
CA LYS A 323 2.38 14.06 19.60
C LYS A 323 2.02 12.74 20.31
N THR A 324 2.51 11.61 19.80
CA THR A 324 2.27 10.29 20.40
C THR A 324 2.80 10.19 21.83
N LEU A 325 3.98 10.77 22.09
CA LEU A 325 4.59 10.75 23.41
C LEU A 325 3.92 11.77 24.35
N PHE A 326 3.58 12.94 23.82
CA PHE A 326 2.82 13.94 24.57
C PHE A 326 1.49 13.37 25.10
N LEU A 327 0.76 12.62 24.26
CA LEU A 327 -0.47 11.94 24.67
C LEU A 327 -0.21 10.87 25.75
N LYS A 328 0.87 10.08 25.61
CA LYS A 328 1.24 9.09 26.64
C LYS A 328 1.55 9.72 28.00
N LEU A 329 2.17 10.90 28.03
CA LEU A 329 2.45 11.63 29.26
C LEU A 329 1.19 12.10 30.01
N GLN A 330 0.05 12.20 29.31
CA GLN A 330 -1.24 12.53 29.92
C GLN A 330 -1.94 11.34 30.59
N HIS A 331 -1.42 10.12 30.35
CA HIS A 331 -1.94 8.89 30.93
C HIS A 331 -1.01 8.37 32.04
N SER A 332 -1.52 7.58 32.96
CA SER A 332 -0.78 7.03 34.10
C SER A 332 0.22 5.90 33.75
N THR A 333 0.33 5.52 32.48
CA THR A 333 1.25 4.46 32.02
C THR A 333 2.67 4.99 31.84
N PRO A 334 3.73 4.20 32.19
CA PRO A 334 5.11 4.60 31.97
C PRO A 334 5.39 4.83 30.49
N TRP A 335 5.52 6.09 30.09
CA TRP A 335 5.73 6.49 28.70
C TRP A 335 7.07 6.01 28.14
N TYR A 336 8.05 5.75 29.01
CA TYR A 336 9.40 5.35 28.70
C TYR A 336 9.55 3.84 28.48
N GLU A 337 8.54 3.05 28.79
CA GLU A 337 8.56 1.63 28.53
C GLU A 337 8.26 1.34 27.05
N LEU A 338 9.15 0.59 26.44
CA LEU A 338 8.99 0.06 25.08
C LEU A 338 8.46 -1.37 25.16
N SER A 339 7.70 -1.76 24.14
CA SER A 339 7.20 -3.14 24.05
C SER A 339 8.35 -4.11 23.93
N GLU A 340 8.28 -5.21 24.67
CA GLU A 340 9.24 -6.30 24.52
C GLU A 340 9.18 -6.88 23.12
N ILE A 341 10.33 -7.13 22.55
CA ILE A 341 10.49 -7.70 21.23
C ILE A 341 11.59 -8.75 21.22
N ASP A 342 11.23 -9.91 20.69
CA ASP A 342 12.20 -10.95 20.37
C ASP A 342 12.71 -10.74 18.96
N SER A 343 13.98 -10.42 18.77
CA SER A 343 14.61 -10.18 17.47
C SER A 343 15.31 -11.42 16.90
N ASP A 344 15.18 -12.58 17.55
CA ASP A 344 15.66 -13.84 16.97
C ASP A 344 14.94 -14.13 15.66
N GLY A 345 15.72 -14.45 14.62
CA GLY A 345 15.18 -14.79 13.30
C GLY A 345 15.93 -14.17 12.14
N ILE A 346 15.19 -13.97 11.06
CA ILE A 346 15.70 -13.42 9.80
C ILE A 346 15.17 -11.99 9.65
N LEU A 347 16.07 -11.05 9.45
CA LEU A 347 15.75 -9.62 9.26
C LEU A 347 15.56 -9.30 7.78
N PHE A 348 14.59 -8.45 7.48
CA PHE A 348 14.36 -7.93 6.13
C PHE A 348 14.00 -6.45 6.16
N SER A 349 14.68 -5.63 5.36
CA SER A 349 14.34 -4.22 5.20
C SER A 349 13.13 -4.06 4.29
N TYR A 350 12.10 -3.35 4.75
CA TYR A 350 10.92 -3.10 3.92
C TYR A 350 11.11 -2.02 2.84
N PHE A 351 12.23 -1.32 2.83
CA PHE A 351 12.65 -0.46 1.74
C PHE A 351 13.83 -1.09 1.00
N VAL A 352 13.65 -1.37 -0.28
CA VAL A 352 14.65 -1.95 -1.16
C VAL A 352 14.90 -1.01 -2.34
N ARG A 353 16.16 -0.71 -2.63
CA ARG A 353 16.53 0.08 -3.82
C ARG A 353 17.23 -0.79 -4.86
N ASN A 354 18.39 -1.32 -4.56
CA ASN A 354 19.17 -2.10 -5.51
C ASN A 354 18.96 -3.60 -5.35
N ASP A 355 19.38 -4.16 -4.21
CA ASP A 355 19.39 -5.58 -3.99
C ASP A 355 18.52 -5.97 -2.80
N MET A 356 17.72 -7.01 -2.99
CA MET A 356 16.99 -7.66 -1.94
C MET A 356 17.91 -8.62 -1.22
N LYS A 357 17.85 -8.62 0.11
CA LYS A 357 18.52 -9.62 0.93
C LYS A 357 17.78 -9.82 2.25
N PHE A 358 17.64 -11.07 2.63
CA PHE A 358 17.24 -11.48 3.96
C PHE A 358 18.50 -11.79 4.77
N ILE A 359 18.54 -11.34 6.01
CA ILE A 359 19.74 -11.30 6.84
C ILE A 359 19.52 -12.14 8.09
N MET A 360 20.39 -13.08 8.37
CA MET A 360 20.33 -13.89 9.59
C MET A 360 20.76 -13.03 10.80
N ASN A 361 19.90 -12.91 11.81
CA ASN A 361 20.26 -12.28 13.07
C ASN A 361 21.05 -13.25 13.96
N THR A 362 22.34 -13.35 13.71
CA THR A 362 23.24 -14.28 14.41
C THR A 362 23.62 -13.82 15.81
N THR A 363 23.44 -12.54 16.11
CA THR A 363 23.82 -11.94 17.41
C THR A 363 22.62 -11.65 18.31
N ASN A 364 21.41 -11.97 17.86
CA ASN A 364 20.14 -11.67 18.54
C ASN A 364 19.99 -10.20 18.94
N VAL A 365 20.66 -9.30 18.19
CA VAL A 365 20.59 -7.88 18.42
C VAL A 365 19.18 -7.36 18.09
N LEU A 366 18.70 -6.38 18.86
CA LEU A 366 17.41 -5.77 18.60
C LEU A 366 17.41 -5.07 17.23
N ALA A 367 16.28 -5.16 16.53
CA ALA A 367 16.09 -4.51 15.23
C ALA A 367 14.96 -3.49 15.31
N ARG A 368 15.21 -2.27 14.79
CA ARG A 368 14.22 -1.18 14.75
C ARG A 368 13.13 -1.43 13.71
N ASP A 369 12.08 -0.63 13.77
CA ASP A 369 10.85 -0.71 13.00
C ASP A 369 10.98 -0.52 11.47
N ASN A 370 12.18 -0.25 10.96
CA ASN A 370 12.52 -0.30 9.53
C ASN A 370 12.92 -1.70 9.04
N PHE A 371 12.94 -2.67 9.95
CA PHE A 371 13.06 -4.09 9.64
C PHE A 371 11.77 -4.86 9.93
N TYR A 372 11.56 -5.90 9.15
CA TYR A 372 10.71 -7.03 9.52
C TYR A 372 11.58 -8.13 10.13
N ILE A 373 11.02 -8.84 11.11
CA ILE A 373 11.62 -9.97 11.79
C ILE A 373 10.79 -11.19 11.42
N ILE A 374 11.42 -12.17 10.78
CA ILE A 374 10.80 -13.40 10.32
C ILE A 374 11.27 -14.53 11.22
N LYS A 375 10.33 -15.12 11.95
CA LYS A 375 10.58 -16.25 12.85
C LYS A 375 10.20 -17.55 12.17
N SER A 376 11.15 -18.47 12.09
CA SER A 376 11.00 -19.76 11.41
C SER A 376 10.22 -20.78 12.23
N HIS A 377 9.38 -21.57 11.55
CA HIS A 377 8.73 -22.78 12.08
C HIS A 377 9.41 -24.07 11.59
N ILE A 378 10.34 -23.93 10.64
CA ILE A 378 11.15 -25.02 10.07
C ILE A 378 12.63 -24.81 10.41
N ASP A 379 13.54 -25.59 9.84
CA ASP A 379 14.97 -25.28 9.94
C ASP A 379 15.25 -23.87 9.44
N LYS A 380 15.91 -23.03 10.27
CA LYS A 380 16.12 -21.62 9.96
C LYS A 380 17.02 -21.36 8.75
N TYR A 381 17.97 -22.27 8.48
CA TYR A 381 18.85 -22.15 7.32
C TYR A 381 18.13 -22.56 6.04
N LEU A 382 17.24 -23.56 6.12
CA LEU A 382 16.38 -23.90 5.00
C LEU A 382 15.42 -22.75 4.67
N LEU A 383 14.77 -22.12 5.68
CA LEU A 383 13.95 -20.94 5.46
C LEU A 383 14.76 -19.79 4.86
N PHE A 384 15.99 -19.57 5.35
CA PHE A 384 16.88 -18.55 4.83
C PHE A 384 17.19 -18.77 3.34
N ALA A 385 17.41 -20.02 2.91
CA ALA A 385 17.60 -20.38 1.50
C ALA A 385 16.33 -20.12 0.68
N LEU A 386 15.15 -20.49 1.22
CA LEU A 386 13.85 -20.24 0.59
C LEU A 386 13.53 -18.74 0.44
N LEU A 387 14.10 -17.89 1.28
CA LEU A 387 13.93 -16.44 1.22
C LEU A 387 14.97 -15.77 0.29
N ASN A 388 16.22 -16.24 0.22
CA ASN A 388 17.30 -15.62 -0.55
C ASN A 388 17.51 -16.30 -1.92
N ASN A 389 16.48 -16.30 -2.75
CA ASN A 389 16.54 -16.80 -4.13
C ASN A 389 15.70 -15.94 -5.09
N LEU A 390 15.90 -16.08 -6.38
CA LEU A 390 15.25 -15.25 -7.39
C LEU A 390 13.73 -15.47 -7.49
N TYR A 391 13.20 -16.64 -7.13
CA TYR A 391 11.75 -16.88 -7.14
C TYR A 391 11.05 -16.04 -6.07
N THR A 392 11.63 -15.97 -4.87
CA THR A 392 11.14 -15.11 -3.79
C THR A 392 11.29 -13.63 -4.14
N PHE A 393 12.44 -13.23 -4.67
CA PHE A 393 12.68 -11.85 -5.05
C PHE A 393 11.75 -11.40 -6.18
N TYR A 394 11.45 -12.26 -7.13
CA TYR A 394 10.49 -11.99 -8.21
C TYR A 394 9.07 -11.77 -7.68
N GLN A 395 8.62 -12.60 -6.73
CA GLN A 395 7.33 -12.40 -6.08
C GLN A 395 7.26 -11.04 -5.38
N LEU A 396 8.29 -10.66 -4.64
CA LEU A 396 8.38 -9.38 -3.93
C LEU A 396 8.45 -8.16 -4.88
N GLU A 397 9.17 -8.27 -6.00
CA GLU A 397 9.19 -7.22 -7.04
C GLU A 397 7.80 -6.99 -7.64
N LYS A 398 7.00 -8.05 -7.77
CA LYS A 398 5.62 -7.97 -8.29
C LYS A 398 4.62 -7.44 -7.28
N SER A 399 4.77 -7.76 -6.01
CA SER A 399 3.81 -7.38 -4.96
C SER A 399 4.09 -6.00 -4.38
N GLY A 400 5.37 -5.61 -4.28
CA GLY A 400 5.79 -4.38 -3.62
C GLY A 400 5.33 -3.10 -4.34
N LYS A 401 5.16 -2.04 -3.55
CA LYS A 401 4.80 -0.72 -4.08
C LYS A 401 6.04 0.00 -4.57
N LYS A 402 6.04 0.36 -5.84
CA LYS A 402 7.11 1.14 -6.47
C LYS A 402 6.97 2.63 -6.13
N TYR A 403 8.08 3.27 -5.86
CA TYR A 403 8.22 4.70 -5.65
C TYR A 403 9.30 5.26 -6.60
N GLY A 404 9.28 6.56 -6.82
CA GLY A 404 10.28 7.20 -7.67
C GLY A 404 11.73 6.89 -7.29
N ALA A 405 12.65 7.02 -8.23
CA ALA A 405 14.08 6.68 -8.10
C ALA A 405 14.36 5.20 -7.76
N GLY A 406 13.55 4.29 -8.29
CA GLY A 406 13.72 2.85 -8.16
C GLY A 406 13.52 2.27 -6.76
N LEU A 407 12.86 3.01 -5.86
CA LEU A 407 12.59 2.52 -4.51
C LEU A 407 11.37 1.60 -4.49
N LEU A 408 11.54 0.39 -3.96
CA LEU A 408 10.48 -0.56 -3.69
C LEU A 408 10.14 -0.54 -2.20
N LYS A 409 8.87 -0.40 -1.85
CA LYS A 409 8.37 -0.53 -0.49
C LYS A 409 7.53 -1.78 -0.37
N LEU A 410 7.89 -2.65 0.56
CA LEU A 410 7.20 -3.88 0.88
C LEU A 410 6.46 -3.73 2.21
N GLN A 411 5.26 -4.26 2.29
CA GLN A 411 4.45 -4.32 3.51
C GLN A 411 4.51 -5.73 4.10
N ILE A 412 4.07 -5.90 5.35
CA ILE A 412 4.00 -7.22 6.00
C ILE A 412 3.21 -8.21 5.12
N TYR A 413 2.06 -7.78 4.58
CA TYR A 413 1.22 -8.64 3.74
C TYR A 413 1.90 -9.06 2.42
N ASP A 414 2.88 -8.30 1.89
CA ASP A 414 3.68 -8.70 0.72
C ASP A 414 4.58 -9.89 1.07
N ILE A 415 5.15 -9.91 2.28
CA ILE A 415 5.93 -11.03 2.79
C ILE A 415 5.01 -12.22 3.10
N GLU A 416 3.88 -11.97 3.75
CA GLU A 416 2.89 -13.01 4.09
C GLU A 416 2.26 -13.66 2.85
N SER A 417 2.24 -12.96 1.72
CA SER A 417 1.74 -13.47 0.44
C SER A 417 2.74 -14.35 -0.33
N LEU A 418 3.96 -14.50 0.17
CA LEU A 418 4.96 -15.37 -0.45
C LEU A 418 4.48 -16.81 -0.49
N GLU A 419 4.73 -17.44 -1.61
CA GLU A 419 4.50 -18.86 -1.84
C GLU A 419 5.84 -19.57 -1.98
N PHE A 420 5.96 -20.74 -1.37
CA PHE A 420 7.14 -21.59 -1.41
C PHE A 420 6.80 -22.97 -1.97
N PRO A 421 7.77 -23.73 -2.51
CA PRO A 421 7.56 -25.15 -2.79
C PRO A 421 7.31 -25.89 -1.47
N ASP A 422 6.50 -26.94 -1.55
CA ASP A 422 6.34 -27.85 -0.41
C ASP A 422 7.68 -28.54 -0.11
N ILE A 423 8.24 -28.24 1.07
CA ILE A 423 9.53 -28.81 1.48
C ILE A 423 9.48 -30.32 1.63
N SER A 424 8.31 -30.94 1.81
CA SER A 424 8.18 -32.39 1.83
C SER A 424 8.58 -33.03 0.50
N ASN A 425 8.36 -32.30 -0.61
CA ASN A 425 8.69 -32.74 -1.96
C ASN A 425 10.15 -32.46 -2.36
N ILE A 426 10.89 -31.68 -1.58
CA ILE A 426 12.32 -31.44 -1.83
C ILE A 426 13.13 -32.64 -1.34
N SER A 427 14.01 -33.18 -2.18
CA SER A 427 14.86 -34.32 -1.81
C SER A 427 15.73 -34.00 -0.59
N THR A 428 16.07 -35.01 0.21
CA THR A 428 16.94 -34.83 1.37
C THR A 428 18.29 -34.23 0.95
N HIS A 429 18.88 -34.69 -0.13
CA HIS A 429 20.12 -34.18 -0.67
C HIS A 429 20.02 -32.67 -1.04
N ASP A 430 18.96 -32.25 -1.73
CA ASP A 430 18.80 -30.84 -2.10
C ASP A 430 18.52 -29.96 -0.88
N LYS A 431 17.80 -30.48 0.16
CA LYS A 431 17.64 -29.76 1.44
C LYS A 431 18.98 -29.53 2.15
N GLU A 432 19.81 -30.55 2.22
CA GLU A 432 21.15 -30.45 2.81
C GLU A 432 21.99 -29.42 2.05
N GLN A 433 22.01 -29.48 0.72
CA GLN A 433 22.72 -28.50 -0.10
C GLN A 433 22.19 -27.05 0.10
N LEU A 434 20.88 -26.86 0.18
CA LEU A 434 20.29 -25.53 0.47
C LEU A 434 20.72 -25.00 1.84
N ILE A 435 20.72 -25.86 2.86
CA ILE A 435 21.16 -25.53 4.22
C ILE A 435 22.65 -25.17 4.25
N ASP A 436 23.48 -25.94 3.56
CA ASP A 436 24.93 -25.72 3.54
C ASP A 436 25.29 -24.41 2.80
N LEU A 437 24.65 -24.14 1.67
CA LEU A 437 24.81 -22.87 0.96
C LEU A 437 24.33 -21.68 1.81
N ALA A 438 23.22 -21.84 2.54
CA ALA A 438 22.73 -20.81 3.47
C ALA A 438 23.75 -20.54 4.60
N LYS A 439 24.32 -21.58 5.21
CA LYS A 439 25.36 -21.44 6.22
C LYS A 439 26.63 -20.79 5.65
N GLN A 440 27.05 -21.20 4.45
CA GLN A 440 28.18 -20.58 3.75
C GLN A 440 27.91 -19.09 3.54
N MET A 441 26.76 -18.72 2.96
CA MET A 441 26.35 -17.34 2.71
C MET A 441 26.38 -16.46 3.99
N ILE A 442 25.91 -16.99 5.11
CA ILE A 442 25.91 -16.34 6.42
C ILE A 442 27.33 -16.14 6.97
N ASN A 443 28.20 -17.14 6.81
CA ASN A 443 29.53 -17.15 7.41
C ASN A 443 30.56 -16.38 6.58
N THR A 444 30.47 -16.44 5.25
CA THR A 444 31.43 -15.82 4.33
C THR A 444 30.97 -14.48 3.76
N ASN A 445 29.69 -14.14 3.91
CA ASN A 445 29.02 -13.02 3.24
C ASN A 445 29.05 -13.10 1.69
N GLU A 446 29.39 -14.25 1.13
CA GLU A 446 29.37 -14.48 -0.30
C GLU A 446 27.92 -14.70 -0.79
N ASP A 447 27.53 -14.05 -1.87
CA ASP A 447 26.17 -14.18 -2.40
C ASP A 447 25.98 -15.53 -3.12
N MET A 448 25.17 -16.39 -2.56
CA MET A 448 24.80 -17.71 -3.10
C MET A 448 23.41 -17.73 -3.75
N THR A 449 22.77 -16.58 -3.92
CA THR A 449 21.39 -16.46 -4.44
C THR A 449 21.17 -17.26 -5.73
N ILE A 450 22.13 -17.21 -6.65
CA ILE A 450 22.06 -17.93 -7.94
C ILE A 450 22.12 -19.45 -7.74
N LYS A 451 23.03 -19.94 -6.88
CA LYS A 451 23.15 -21.38 -6.58
C LYS A 451 21.89 -21.90 -5.89
N LEU A 452 21.34 -21.15 -4.92
CA LEU A 452 20.08 -21.47 -4.27
C LEU A 452 18.93 -21.53 -5.28
N THR A 453 18.87 -20.57 -6.19
CA THR A 453 17.85 -20.51 -7.26
C THR A 453 17.96 -21.74 -8.18
N MET A 454 19.17 -22.14 -8.55
CA MET A 454 19.40 -23.30 -9.43
C MET A 454 18.89 -24.61 -8.78
N ILE A 455 19.15 -24.84 -7.50
CA ILE A 455 18.62 -26.03 -6.81
C ILE A 455 17.08 -25.97 -6.75
N LEU A 456 16.51 -24.83 -6.36
CA LEU A 456 15.07 -24.66 -6.23
C LEU A 456 14.34 -24.77 -7.56
N SER A 457 14.99 -24.48 -8.70
CA SER A 457 14.37 -24.57 -10.03
C SER A 457 13.80 -25.95 -10.36
N LYS A 458 14.36 -27.03 -9.76
CA LYS A 458 13.87 -28.39 -9.89
C LYS A 458 12.44 -28.60 -9.35
N TYR A 459 12.00 -27.70 -8.45
CA TYR A 459 10.71 -27.75 -7.74
C TYR A 459 9.74 -26.65 -8.17
N MET A 460 10.10 -25.91 -9.21
CA MET A 460 9.35 -24.79 -9.74
C MET A 460 8.80 -25.07 -11.13
N ASN A 461 7.72 -24.41 -11.50
CA ASN A 461 7.22 -24.45 -12.89
C ASN A 461 8.07 -23.60 -13.84
N TYR A 462 8.76 -22.60 -13.32
CA TYR A 462 9.70 -21.74 -14.06
C TYR A 462 11.08 -22.36 -14.02
N SER A 463 11.70 -22.51 -15.20
CA SER A 463 13.10 -22.91 -15.28
C SER A 463 14.02 -21.86 -14.68
N PHE A 464 15.26 -22.24 -14.45
CA PHE A 464 16.29 -21.32 -13.99
C PHE A 464 16.48 -20.12 -14.94
N ASP A 465 16.53 -20.36 -16.25
CA ASP A 465 16.73 -19.29 -17.24
C ASP A 465 15.52 -18.34 -17.33
N GLU A 466 14.29 -18.89 -17.24
CA GLU A 466 13.07 -18.09 -17.21
C GLU A 466 13.06 -17.13 -16.02
N ILE A 467 13.37 -17.60 -14.81
CA ILE A 467 13.32 -16.75 -13.62
C ILE A 467 14.43 -15.70 -13.61
N VAL A 468 15.64 -16.03 -14.06
CA VAL A 468 16.75 -15.09 -14.20
C VAL A 468 16.38 -13.94 -15.14
N LYS A 469 15.81 -14.28 -16.31
CA LYS A 469 15.37 -13.30 -17.32
C LYS A 469 14.25 -12.41 -16.78
N ASP A 470 13.21 -13.01 -16.20
CA ASP A 470 12.02 -12.29 -15.77
C ASP A 470 12.31 -11.39 -14.57
N TYR A 471 13.08 -11.89 -13.57
CA TYR A 471 13.51 -11.07 -12.43
C TYR A 471 14.39 -9.90 -12.87
N SER A 472 15.38 -10.14 -13.73
CA SER A 472 16.25 -9.08 -14.26
C SER A 472 15.46 -8.01 -15.00
N THR A 473 14.45 -8.43 -15.77
CA THR A 473 13.59 -7.52 -16.53
C THR A 473 12.74 -6.63 -15.60
N ILE A 474 12.05 -7.23 -14.63
CA ILE A 474 11.17 -6.47 -13.71
C ILE A 474 11.98 -5.55 -12.80
N LYS A 475 13.16 -5.99 -12.32
CA LYS A 475 14.07 -5.17 -11.51
C LYS A 475 14.60 -3.98 -12.31
N ARG A 476 15.05 -4.20 -13.55
CA ARG A 476 15.51 -3.14 -14.45
C ARG A 476 14.42 -2.11 -14.71
N GLN A 477 13.20 -2.56 -15.05
CA GLN A 477 12.05 -1.66 -15.24
C GLN A 477 11.82 -0.76 -14.03
N ARG A 478 11.88 -1.30 -12.81
CA ARG A 478 11.74 -0.51 -11.58
C ARG A 478 12.86 0.50 -11.39
N LEU A 479 14.11 0.13 -11.70
CA LEU A 479 15.28 1.02 -11.52
C LEU A 479 15.33 2.14 -12.57
N GLU A 480 14.77 1.92 -13.76
CA GLU A 480 14.70 2.89 -14.86
C GLU A 480 13.46 3.81 -14.75
N GLU A 481 12.43 3.46 -13.97
CA GLU A 481 11.31 4.35 -13.65
C GLU A 481 11.82 5.56 -12.84
N LYS A 482 11.99 6.73 -13.50
CA LYS A 482 12.44 8.00 -12.91
C LYS A 482 11.34 8.70 -12.12
#